data_db7c9fc88e707fa13811d08e6f6f0b38
#
_entry.id   db7c9fc88e707fa13811d08e6f6f0b38
#
_cell.length_a   1.000
_cell.length_b   1.000
_cell.length_c   1.000
_cell.angle_alpha   90.00
_cell.angle_beta   90.00
_cell.angle_gamma   90.00
#
_symmetry.space_group_name_H-M   'P 1'
#
loop_
_entity.id
_entity.type
_entity.pdbx_description
1 polymer ?
#
loop_
_entity_poly.entity_id
_entity_poly.type
_entity_poly.pdbx_seq_one_letter_code
_entity_poly.pdbx_strand_id
1 'polypeptide(L)'
;MSKAETYQLLTEQIRALTEGESDVVAIMANVAAAIHETMGFWWTGFYRVMPKADGEGEELVLGPFQGPVACMHIPFGKGVCGTAWKRQETVVVPDVEQFPGHIACSSLSRSEIVVPVFSASREVVAVLDIDSKELGTFDDIDQKYLETICSFIS
;
A
#
# COMPACT_ATOMS: atom_id res chain seq x y z
N MET A 1 5.23 20.16 12.57
CA MET A 1 6.06 18.95 12.61
C MET A 1 6.60 18.64 11.22
N SER A 2 7.82 18.13 11.16
CA SER A 2 8.37 17.63 9.90
C SER A 2 7.65 16.34 9.49
N LYS A 3 7.79 15.94 8.22
CA LYS A 3 7.25 14.67 7.73
C LYS A 3 7.76 13.51 8.58
N ALA A 4 9.07 13.48 8.89
CA ALA A 4 9.65 12.41 9.71
C ALA A 4 9.06 12.38 11.12
N GLU A 5 8.89 13.52 11.75
CA GLU A 5 8.28 13.58 13.10
C GLU A 5 6.84 13.10 13.09
N THR A 6 6.08 13.47 12.06
CA THR A 6 4.70 13.01 11.89
C THR A 6 4.66 11.49 11.75
N TYR A 7 5.55 10.92 10.93
CA TYR A 7 5.63 9.47 10.77
C TYR A 7 6.07 8.76 12.04
N GLN A 8 7.01 9.34 12.81
CA GLN A 8 7.45 8.73 14.07
C GLN A 8 6.27 8.56 15.03
N LEU A 9 5.47 9.60 15.18
CA LEU A 9 4.28 9.54 16.04
C LEU A 9 3.25 8.56 15.47
N LEU A 10 2.98 8.61 14.18
CA LEU A 10 2.02 7.73 13.51
C LEU A 10 2.45 6.25 13.67
N THR A 11 3.73 5.96 13.50
CA THR A 11 4.26 4.59 13.62
C THR A 11 4.02 4.04 15.03
N GLU A 12 4.27 4.86 16.06
CA GLU A 12 4.02 4.44 17.45
C GLU A 12 2.53 4.22 17.71
N GLN A 13 1.67 5.07 17.17
CA GLN A 13 0.22 4.90 17.29
C GLN A 13 -0.25 3.61 16.61
N ILE A 14 0.26 3.31 15.43
CA ILE A 14 -0.10 2.10 14.70
C ILE A 14 0.43 0.86 15.43
N ARG A 15 1.65 0.92 15.96
CA ARG A 15 2.21 -0.19 16.75
C ARG A 15 1.28 -0.53 17.91
N ALA A 16 0.87 0.48 18.68
CA ALA A 16 -0.04 0.28 19.81
C ALA A 16 -1.42 -0.23 19.35
N LEU A 17 -1.92 0.29 18.24
CA LEU A 17 -3.23 -0.06 17.70
C LEU A 17 -3.29 -1.52 17.23
N THR A 18 -2.20 -2.03 16.69
CA THR A 18 -2.16 -3.39 16.11
C THR A 18 -1.67 -4.45 17.09
N GLU A 19 -1.11 -4.04 18.22
CA GLU A 19 -0.56 -4.97 19.20
C GLU A 19 -1.65 -5.91 19.73
N GLY A 20 -1.40 -7.21 19.64
CA GLY A 20 -2.32 -8.23 20.14
C GLY A 20 -3.48 -8.55 19.21
N GLU A 21 -3.62 -7.86 18.08
CA GLU A 21 -4.66 -8.15 17.11
C GLU A 21 -4.19 -9.21 16.12
N SER A 22 -5.01 -10.23 15.88
CA SER A 22 -4.68 -11.32 14.96
C SER A 22 -5.43 -11.24 13.62
N ASP A 23 -6.50 -10.46 13.54
CA ASP A 23 -7.27 -10.37 12.30
C ASP A 23 -6.63 -9.38 11.33
N VAL A 24 -6.11 -9.89 10.23
CA VAL A 24 -5.36 -9.07 9.28
C VAL A 24 -6.24 -8.02 8.59
N VAL A 25 -7.52 -8.33 8.36
CA VAL A 25 -8.43 -7.36 7.73
C VAL A 25 -8.71 -6.18 8.68
N ALA A 26 -8.92 -6.48 9.96
CA ALA A 26 -9.11 -5.43 10.97
C ALA A 26 -7.86 -4.55 11.10
N ILE A 27 -6.68 -5.16 11.10
CA ILE A 27 -5.41 -4.42 11.12
C ILE A 27 -5.31 -3.50 9.89
N MET A 28 -5.52 -4.05 8.70
CA MET A 28 -5.44 -3.28 7.45
C MET A 28 -6.43 -2.12 7.44
N ALA A 29 -7.65 -2.33 7.93
CA ALA A 29 -8.67 -1.29 7.96
C ALA A 29 -8.21 -0.10 8.82
N ASN A 30 -7.72 -0.37 10.01
CA ASN A 30 -7.27 0.70 10.91
C ASN A 30 -5.94 1.32 10.47
N VAL A 31 -5.03 0.54 9.92
CA VAL A 31 -3.77 1.08 9.40
C VAL A 31 -4.04 2.01 8.22
N ALA A 32 -4.89 1.61 7.29
CA ALA A 32 -5.25 2.45 6.15
C ALA A 32 -5.89 3.76 6.62
N ALA A 33 -6.81 3.68 7.57
CA ALA A 33 -7.49 4.87 8.12
C ALA A 33 -6.50 5.80 8.82
N ALA A 34 -5.61 5.25 9.66
CA ALA A 34 -4.65 6.04 10.43
C ALA A 34 -3.67 6.79 9.51
N ILE A 35 -3.14 6.11 8.50
CA ILE A 35 -2.23 6.73 7.53
C ILE A 35 -2.97 7.83 6.74
N HIS A 36 -4.13 7.48 6.21
CA HIS A 36 -4.91 8.38 5.35
C HIS A 36 -5.27 9.67 6.09
N GLU A 37 -5.79 9.54 7.31
CA GLU A 37 -6.23 10.67 8.12
C GLU A 37 -5.05 11.53 8.57
N THR A 38 -3.94 10.92 8.99
CA THR A 38 -2.77 11.63 9.51
C THR A 38 -2.00 12.34 8.41
N MET A 39 -1.76 11.67 7.29
CA MET A 39 -0.89 12.18 6.23
C MET A 39 -1.64 12.97 5.15
N GLY A 40 -2.96 12.81 5.08
CA GLY A 40 -3.77 13.54 4.12
C GLY A 40 -3.60 13.09 2.67
N PHE A 41 -3.23 11.84 2.45
CA PHE A 41 -3.11 11.30 1.09
C PHE A 41 -4.47 11.19 0.42
N TRP A 42 -4.48 11.14 -0.91
CA TRP A 42 -5.72 11.06 -1.68
C TRP A 42 -6.37 9.68 -1.63
N TRP A 43 -5.55 8.61 -1.70
CA TRP A 43 -6.02 7.22 -1.61
C TRP A 43 -5.00 6.40 -0.83
N THR A 44 -5.48 5.60 0.11
CA THR A 44 -4.62 4.74 0.95
C THR A 44 -5.30 3.42 1.16
N GLY A 45 -4.70 2.33 0.73
CA GLY A 45 -5.34 1.03 0.89
C GLY A 45 -4.43 -0.15 0.63
N PHE A 46 -5.02 -1.33 0.81
CA PHE A 46 -4.32 -2.59 0.66
C PHE A 46 -4.92 -3.42 -0.46
N TYR A 47 -4.05 -4.10 -1.18
CA TYR A 47 -4.42 -5.18 -2.09
C TYR A 47 -3.82 -6.47 -1.54
N ARG A 48 -4.61 -7.54 -1.49
CA ARG A 48 -4.21 -8.82 -0.91
C ARG A 48 -3.94 -9.83 -2.01
N VAL A 49 -2.90 -10.66 -1.82
CA VAL A 49 -2.61 -11.78 -2.72
C VAL A 49 -3.63 -12.88 -2.44
N MET A 50 -4.49 -13.16 -3.40
CA MET A 50 -5.60 -14.11 -3.26
C MET A 50 -5.65 -15.06 -4.44
N PRO A 51 -6.16 -16.29 -4.26
CA PRO A 51 -6.38 -17.18 -5.38
C PRO A 51 -7.37 -16.58 -6.38
N LYS A 52 -7.12 -16.76 -7.68
CA LYS A 52 -8.09 -16.36 -8.70
C LYS A 52 -9.34 -17.23 -8.61
N ALA A 53 -10.47 -16.69 -9.05
CA ALA A 53 -11.75 -17.39 -9.04
C ALA A 53 -11.72 -18.71 -9.84
N ASP A 54 -10.91 -18.75 -10.92
CA ASP A 54 -10.77 -19.95 -11.75
C ASP A 54 -9.80 -21.00 -11.18
N GLY A 55 -9.13 -20.69 -10.07
CA GLY A 55 -8.17 -21.60 -9.44
C GLY A 55 -6.81 -21.66 -10.13
N GLU A 56 -6.57 -20.82 -11.14
CA GLU A 56 -5.35 -20.82 -11.96
C GLU A 56 -4.38 -19.71 -11.52
N GLY A 57 -3.85 -19.83 -10.30
CA GLY A 57 -2.86 -18.89 -9.77
C GLY A 57 -3.46 -17.83 -8.85
N GLU A 58 -2.71 -16.77 -8.66
CA GLU A 58 -3.04 -15.72 -7.70
C GLU A 58 -3.09 -14.35 -8.38
N GLU A 59 -3.81 -13.44 -7.75
CA GLU A 59 -3.93 -12.04 -8.16
C GLU A 59 -4.02 -11.16 -6.92
N LEU A 60 -3.86 -9.85 -7.11
CA LEU A 60 -4.14 -8.88 -6.06
C LEU A 60 -5.62 -8.54 -6.07
N VAL A 61 -6.24 -8.60 -4.90
CA VAL A 61 -7.67 -8.28 -4.72
C VAL A 61 -7.79 -7.13 -3.73
N LEU A 62 -8.60 -6.15 -4.07
CA LEU A 62 -8.83 -4.97 -3.24
C LEU A 62 -9.23 -5.39 -1.83
N GLY A 63 -8.54 -4.81 -0.86
CA GLY A 63 -8.82 -4.95 0.57
C GLY A 63 -9.29 -3.64 1.18
N PRO A 64 -9.10 -3.45 2.49
CA PRO A 64 -9.50 -2.21 3.16
C PRO A 64 -8.77 -0.99 2.59
N PHE A 65 -9.52 0.09 2.36
CA PHE A 65 -8.97 1.32 1.81
C PHE A 65 -9.78 2.53 2.22
N GLN A 66 -9.16 3.70 2.03
CA GLN A 66 -9.76 5.02 2.21
C GLN A 66 -9.58 5.80 0.91
N GLY A 67 -10.65 6.40 0.41
CA GLY A 67 -10.62 7.18 -0.82
C GLY A 67 -11.69 6.74 -1.81
N PRO A 68 -11.61 7.23 -3.07
CA PRO A 68 -12.59 6.85 -4.09
C PRO A 68 -12.46 5.39 -4.50
N VAL A 69 -13.49 4.89 -5.19
CA VAL A 69 -13.53 3.50 -5.68
C VAL A 69 -12.31 3.19 -6.54
N ALA A 70 -11.88 1.93 -6.52
CA ALA A 70 -10.64 1.49 -7.15
C ALA A 70 -10.83 0.17 -7.90
N CYS A 71 -9.81 -0.23 -8.67
CA CYS A 71 -9.79 -1.52 -9.34
C CYS A 71 -9.88 -2.64 -8.29
N MET A 72 -10.68 -3.66 -8.55
CA MET A 72 -10.85 -4.76 -7.61
C MET A 72 -9.85 -5.89 -7.77
N HIS A 73 -9.29 -6.06 -8.97
CA HIS A 73 -8.36 -7.15 -9.29
C HIS A 73 -7.18 -6.61 -10.10
N ILE A 74 -5.96 -6.98 -9.69
CA ILE A 74 -4.73 -6.58 -10.39
C ILE A 74 -3.88 -7.82 -10.66
N PRO A 75 -3.53 -8.08 -11.93
CA PRO A 75 -2.71 -9.24 -12.27
C PRO A 75 -1.26 -9.13 -11.76
N PHE A 76 -0.63 -10.27 -11.54
CA PHE A 76 0.78 -10.35 -11.16
C PHE A 76 1.66 -9.60 -12.17
N GLY A 77 2.54 -8.74 -11.66
CA GLY A 77 3.51 -8.01 -12.49
C GLY A 77 2.92 -6.85 -13.29
N LYS A 78 1.64 -6.52 -13.10
CA LYS A 78 0.97 -5.44 -13.85
C LYS A 78 0.75 -4.22 -12.97
N GLY A 79 0.94 -3.04 -13.55
CA GLY A 79 0.82 -1.78 -12.83
C GLY A 79 1.87 -1.64 -11.74
N VAL A 80 1.74 -0.60 -10.92
CA VAL A 80 2.69 -0.37 -9.82
C VAL A 80 2.53 -1.43 -8.74
N CYS A 81 1.29 -1.75 -8.35
CA CYS A 81 1.01 -2.77 -7.33
C CYS A 81 1.52 -4.15 -7.75
N GLY A 82 1.20 -4.58 -8.96
CA GLY A 82 1.65 -5.88 -9.48
C GLY A 82 3.17 -5.95 -9.62
N THR A 83 3.81 -4.82 -9.94
CA THR A 83 5.26 -4.73 -10.06
C THR A 83 5.93 -4.84 -8.69
N ALA A 84 5.41 -4.17 -7.67
CA ALA A 84 5.94 -4.27 -6.30
C ALA A 84 5.84 -5.70 -5.79
N TRP A 85 4.73 -6.37 -6.05
CA TRP A 85 4.54 -7.78 -5.72
C TRP A 85 5.59 -8.66 -6.41
N LYS A 86 5.75 -8.50 -7.71
CA LYS A 86 6.71 -9.30 -8.50
C LYS A 86 8.15 -9.08 -8.06
N ARG A 87 8.54 -7.81 -7.83
CA ARG A 87 9.90 -7.46 -7.42
C ARG A 87 10.17 -7.72 -5.94
N GLN A 88 9.12 -7.87 -5.14
CA GLN A 88 9.23 -8.04 -3.68
C GLN A 88 9.98 -6.87 -3.03
N GLU A 89 9.70 -5.67 -3.51
CA GLU A 89 10.30 -4.45 -2.98
C GLU A 89 9.37 -3.25 -3.17
N THR A 90 9.60 -2.21 -2.37
CA THR A 90 8.87 -0.95 -2.50
C THR A 90 9.15 -0.31 -3.84
N VAL A 91 8.08 0.21 -4.48
CA VAL A 91 8.18 0.94 -5.74
C VAL A 91 7.66 2.35 -5.50
N VAL A 92 8.51 3.35 -5.77
CA VAL A 92 8.16 4.77 -5.66
C VAL A 92 8.06 5.34 -7.06
N VAL A 93 6.90 5.91 -7.41
CA VAL A 93 6.64 6.43 -8.75
C VAL A 93 6.35 7.93 -8.66
N PRO A 94 7.32 8.80 -9.01
CA PRO A 94 7.12 10.25 -8.97
C PRO A 94 6.08 10.76 -9.97
N ASP A 95 5.92 10.06 -11.09
CA ASP A 95 4.96 10.41 -12.15
C ASP A 95 4.43 9.11 -12.77
N VAL A 96 3.15 8.82 -12.52
CA VAL A 96 2.54 7.56 -12.98
C VAL A 96 2.49 7.46 -14.51
N GLU A 97 2.46 8.59 -15.21
CA GLU A 97 2.46 8.60 -16.68
C GLU A 97 3.79 8.11 -17.25
N GLN A 98 4.88 8.20 -16.47
CA GLN A 98 6.19 7.71 -16.86
C GLN A 98 6.42 6.25 -16.47
N PHE A 99 5.49 5.63 -15.76
CA PHE A 99 5.64 4.24 -15.32
C PHE A 99 5.15 3.28 -16.40
N PRO A 100 6.02 2.41 -16.94
CA PRO A 100 5.63 1.46 -18.00
C PRO A 100 4.54 0.51 -17.51
N GLY A 101 3.44 0.43 -18.24
CA GLY A 101 2.34 -0.47 -17.91
C GLY A 101 1.46 -0.04 -16.76
N HIS A 102 1.48 1.25 -16.42
CA HIS A 102 0.63 1.79 -15.35
C HIS A 102 -0.83 1.47 -15.62
N ILE A 103 -1.52 0.94 -14.58
CA ILE A 103 -2.96 0.70 -14.63
C ILE A 103 -3.66 1.91 -14.05
N ALA A 104 -4.38 2.64 -14.91
CA ALA A 104 -5.09 3.85 -14.51
C ALA A 104 -6.46 3.50 -13.92
N CYS A 105 -6.50 3.13 -12.64
CA CYS A 105 -7.77 2.94 -11.92
C CYS A 105 -8.44 4.28 -11.62
N SER A 106 -7.67 5.37 -11.67
CA SER A 106 -8.18 6.73 -11.57
C SER A 106 -7.28 7.67 -12.38
N SER A 107 -7.90 8.55 -13.17
CA SER A 107 -7.17 9.56 -13.95
C SER A 107 -6.63 10.70 -13.09
N LEU A 108 -7.02 10.76 -11.81
CA LEU A 108 -6.60 11.84 -10.90
C LEU A 108 -5.30 11.51 -10.15
N SER A 109 -4.89 10.25 -10.12
CA SER A 109 -3.63 9.85 -9.49
C SER A 109 -2.45 10.33 -10.34
N ARG A 110 -1.45 10.96 -9.72
CA ARG A 110 -0.27 11.48 -10.39
C ARG A 110 1.03 10.89 -9.89
N SER A 111 1.12 10.57 -8.61
CA SER A 111 2.27 9.85 -8.05
C SER A 111 1.78 8.75 -7.13
N GLU A 112 2.65 7.77 -6.88
CA GLU A 112 2.25 6.55 -6.16
C GLU A 112 3.43 5.94 -5.43
N ILE A 113 3.16 5.31 -4.29
CA ILE A 113 4.11 4.44 -3.60
C ILE A 113 3.39 3.13 -3.27
N VAL A 114 4.05 2.00 -3.51
CA VAL A 114 3.53 0.68 -3.18
C VAL A 114 4.56 -0.06 -2.36
N VAL A 115 4.15 -0.53 -1.18
CA VAL A 115 5.03 -1.20 -0.22
C VAL A 115 4.52 -2.63 0.00
N PRO A 116 5.36 -3.66 -0.23
CA PRO A 116 4.91 -5.03 0.00
C PRO A 116 4.80 -5.35 1.49
N VAL A 117 3.83 -6.21 1.80
CA VAL A 117 3.64 -6.79 3.13
C VAL A 117 4.09 -8.24 3.05
N PHE A 118 5.04 -8.61 3.89
CA PHE A 118 5.63 -9.96 3.88
C PHE A 118 5.06 -10.80 5.02
N SER A 119 4.88 -12.10 4.74
CA SER A 119 4.59 -13.08 5.79
C SER A 119 5.86 -13.42 6.57
N ALA A 120 5.73 -14.22 7.62
CA ALA A 120 6.87 -14.71 8.39
C ALA A 120 7.85 -15.52 7.51
N SER A 121 7.34 -16.18 6.46
CA SER A 121 8.16 -16.93 5.51
C SER A 121 8.71 -16.07 4.37
N ARG A 122 8.58 -14.74 4.46
CA ARG A 122 9.10 -13.76 3.49
C ARG A 122 8.43 -13.84 2.13
N GLU A 123 7.19 -14.28 2.09
CA GLU A 123 6.37 -14.20 0.88
C GLU A 123 5.52 -12.94 0.94
N VAL A 124 5.30 -12.29 -0.20
CA VAL A 124 4.40 -11.15 -0.28
C VAL A 124 2.97 -11.65 -0.15
N VAL A 125 2.25 -11.15 0.85
CA VAL A 125 0.84 -11.52 1.11
C VAL A 125 -0.11 -10.38 0.78
N ALA A 126 0.39 -9.16 0.68
CA ALA A 126 -0.38 -7.98 0.35
C ALA A 126 0.57 -6.85 -0.07
N VAL A 127 0.00 -5.78 -0.60
CA VAL A 127 0.73 -4.53 -0.81
C VAL A 127 -0.08 -3.38 -0.23
N LEU A 128 0.64 -2.39 0.32
CA LEU A 128 0.06 -1.11 0.71
C LEU A 128 0.25 -0.17 -0.47
N ASP A 129 -0.85 0.35 -1.00
CA ASP A 129 -0.86 1.27 -2.12
C ASP A 129 -1.32 2.64 -1.67
N ILE A 130 -0.55 3.67 -1.98
CA ILE A 130 -0.90 5.05 -1.66
C ILE A 130 -0.74 5.89 -2.92
N ASP A 131 -1.79 6.65 -3.24
CA ASP A 131 -1.83 7.50 -4.42
C ASP A 131 -2.00 8.97 -4.03
N SER A 132 -1.34 9.84 -4.79
CA SER A 132 -1.44 11.29 -4.63
C SER A 132 -1.87 11.94 -5.93
N LYS A 133 -2.63 13.02 -5.82
CA LYS A 133 -3.01 13.86 -6.97
C LYS A 133 -1.90 14.80 -7.41
N GLU A 134 -0.78 14.80 -6.70
CA GLU A 134 0.37 15.64 -7.00
C GLU A 134 1.56 14.81 -7.46
N LEU A 135 2.42 15.39 -8.28
CA LEU A 135 3.66 14.76 -8.71
C LEU A 135 4.66 14.72 -7.55
N GLY A 136 5.46 13.66 -7.49
CA GLY A 136 6.59 13.58 -6.59
C GLY A 136 6.28 13.66 -5.11
N THR A 137 5.10 13.22 -4.69
CA THR A 137 4.68 13.30 -3.29
C THR A 137 5.56 12.46 -2.36
N PHE A 138 6.02 11.29 -2.83
CA PHE A 138 6.66 10.29 -1.99
C PHE A 138 8.18 10.29 -2.15
N ASP A 139 8.89 10.21 -1.02
CA ASP A 139 10.36 10.20 -0.98
C ASP A 139 10.87 9.08 -0.06
N ASP A 140 12.17 9.11 0.25
CA ASP A 140 12.81 8.09 1.09
C ASP A 140 12.23 8.04 2.50
N ILE A 141 11.73 9.16 3.00
CA ILE A 141 11.11 9.21 4.35
C ILE A 141 9.82 8.40 4.35
N ASP A 142 8.97 8.59 3.34
CA ASP A 142 7.74 7.81 3.20
C ASP A 142 8.08 6.32 3.11
N GLN A 143 9.03 5.96 2.27
CA GLN A 143 9.43 4.57 2.08
C GLN A 143 9.87 3.93 3.39
N LYS A 144 10.77 4.59 4.11
CA LYS A 144 11.31 4.07 5.37
C LYS A 144 10.22 3.77 6.39
N TYR A 145 9.36 4.75 6.64
CA TYR A 145 8.34 4.61 7.69
C TYR A 145 7.20 3.69 7.27
N LEU A 146 6.81 3.72 6.00
CA LEU A 146 5.75 2.83 5.50
C LEU A 146 6.22 1.38 5.50
N GLU A 147 7.49 1.11 5.21
CA GLU A 147 8.05 -0.24 5.33
C GLU A 147 8.00 -0.73 6.79
N THR A 148 8.32 0.14 7.74
CA THR A 148 8.21 -0.20 9.16
C THR A 148 6.77 -0.50 9.55
N ILE A 149 5.83 0.34 9.14
CA ILE A 149 4.39 0.14 9.40
C ILE A 149 3.92 -1.19 8.81
N CYS A 150 4.30 -1.50 7.58
CA CYS A 150 3.90 -2.76 6.94
C CYS A 150 4.45 -3.98 7.68
N SER A 151 5.56 -3.84 8.40
CA SER A 151 6.13 -4.95 9.18
C SER A 151 5.25 -5.35 10.37
N PHE A 152 4.27 -4.53 10.75
CA PHE A 152 3.33 -4.83 11.85
C PHE A 152 2.11 -5.62 11.39
N ILE A 153 1.93 -5.84 10.09
CA ILE A 153 0.64 -6.30 9.55
C ILE A 153 0.53 -7.83 9.50
N SER A 154 1.61 -8.54 9.31
CA SER A 154 1.51 -10.01 9.22
C SER A 154 2.60 -10.77 9.95
#